data_f2679241e68cf23c10720d3b6a5a0c12
#
_entry.id   f2679241e68cf23c10720d3b6a5a0c12
#
_cell.length_a   1.000
_cell.length_b   1.000
_cell.length_c   1.000
_cell.angle_alpha   90.00
_cell.angle_beta   90.00
_cell.angle_gamma   90.00
#
_symmetry.space_group_name_H-M   'P 1'
#
loop_
_entity.id
_entity.type
_entity.pdbx_description
1 polymer ?
#
loop_
_entity_poly.entity_id
_entity_poly.type
_entity_poly.pdbx_seq_one_letter_code
_entity_poly.pdbx_strand_id
1 'polypeptide(L)'
;MHSSINRSIQQPLLWGLLHGINDFVAGYMLANFAFNHNYSDSFTMLVVYAILGFGGQLPVGFLLDKHKQVKPFAITSILLLLFSTAFYFIDPYVAIIITGFAGAGIHVTGGAICLQVNEDRSGPLGLFTAPGVLGLTLGGLLGSMPSSYLLIALMAIIIVAIIIFKQGVPAYQAQNKKGSQLDTHDWIMLGILLIMCFRSFIFDIVNNVSLHFEHGILILGISAFLGKIIGGFLADKIGWKKFVYITLPIAFLLLNFGKENIYALGFGIACLQSSVPLTLLLMSRSLPSFPATATALSLGTSVALAGLPLYMSNRQFNFNRESSNIIWLIVFTSMIVLWLGISVFRNSKQSLLPS
;
A
#
# COMPACT_ATOMS: atom_id res chain seq x y z
N MET A 1 2.67 -30.79 -1.20
CA MET A 1 1.96 -29.88 -2.10
C MET A 1 0.78 -29.13 -1.44
N HIS A 2 -0.12 -29.78 -0.70
CA HIS A 2 -1.24 -29.11 0.00
C HIS A 2 -0.81 -28.08 1.06
N SER A 3 0.28 -28.30 1.81
CA SER A 3 0.75 -27.39 2.86
C SER A 3 1.38 -26.08 2.33
N SER A 4 1.97 -26.12 1.13
CA SER A 4 2.60 -24.92 0.53
C SER A 4 1.57 -23.97 -0.12
N ILE A 5 0.54 -24.52 -0.77
CA ILE A 5 -0.56 -23.73 -1.35
C ILE A 5 -1.34 -23.02 -0.24
N ASN A 6 -1.49 -23.67 0.90
CA ASN A 6 -2.19 -23.08 2.04
C ASN A 6 -1.43 -21.84 2.59
N ARG A 7 -0.09 -21.90 2.70
CA ARG A 7 0.72 -20.76 3.17
C ARG A 7 0.73 -19.56 2.22
N SER A 8 0.70 -19.79 0.90
CA SER A 8 0.72 -18.71 -0.11
C SER A 8 -0.53 -17.82 -0.10
N ILE A 9 -1.64 -18.29 0.45
CA ILE A 9 -2.88 -17.51 0.64
C ILE A 9 -3.05 -17.08 2.09
N GLN A 10 -2.76 -17.96 3.04
CA GLN A 10 -2.97 -17.68 4.47
C GLN A 10 -2.11 -16.54 4.99
N GLN A 11 -0.81 -16.50 4.63
CA GLN A 11 0.08 -15.44 5.09
C GLN A 11 -0.36 -14.05 4.55
N PRO A 12 -0.62 -13.86 3.24
CA PRO A 12 -1.16 -12.59 2.75
C PRO A 12 -2.49 -12.19 3.37
N LEU A 13 -3.38 -13.15 3.65
CA LEU A 13 -4.65 -12.86 4.30
C LEU A 13 -4.47 -12.36 5.74
N LEU A 14 -3.65 -13.03 6.54
CA LEU A 14 -3.42 -12.67 7.94
C LEU A 14 -2.66 -11.35 8.08
N TRP A 15 -1.58 -11.19 7.31
CA TRP A 15 -0.84 -9.94 7.29
C TRP A 15 -1.65 -8.80 6.68
N GLY A 16 -2.53 -9.10 5.71
CA GLY A 16 -3.49 -8.15 5.17
C GLY A 16 -4.52 -7.70 6.21
N LEU A 17 -5.06 -8.63 7.00
CA LEU A 17 -5.97 -8.27 8.11
C LEU A 17 -5.26 -7.38 9.14
N LEU A 18 -4.04 -7.73 9.54
CA LEU A 18 -3.26 -6.90 10.47
C LEU A 18 -2.95 -5.52 9.87
N HIS A 19 -2.60 -5.45 8.58
CA HIS A 19 -2.42 -4.21 7.83
C HIS A 19 -3.71 -3.38 7.83
N GLY A 20 -4.86 -3.99 7.54
CA GLY A 20 -6.15 -3.30 7.58
C GLY A 20 -6.52 -2.75 8.96
N ILE A 21 -6.25 -3.52 10.02
CA ILE A 21 -6.48 -3.05 11.40
C ILE A 21 -5.52 -1.92 11.77
N ASN A 22 -4.25 -2.02 11.40
CA ASN A 22 -3.27 -0.94 11.60
C ASN A 22 -3.73 0.37 10.96
N ASP A 23 -4.14 0.30 9.70
CA ASP A 23 -4.57 1.49 8.96
C ASP A 23 -5.92 2.02 9.46
N PHE A 24 -6.80 1.13 9.97
CA PHE A 24 -8.01 1.54 10.69
C PHE A 24 -7.67 2.33 11.95
N VAL A 25 -6.75 1.84 12.77
CA VAL A 25 -6.29 2.54 13.99
C VAL A 25 -5.70 3.91 13.64
N ALA A 26 -4.84 3.95 12.63
CA ALA A 26 -4.23 5.21 12.17
C ALA A 26 -5.27 6.20 11.65
N GLY A 27 -6.17 5.74 10.77
CA GLY A 27 -7.25 6.58 10.21
C GLY A 27 -8.19 7.10 11.29
N TYR A 28 -8.57 6.23 12.24
CA TYR A 28 -9.42 6.62 13.37
C TYR A 28 -8.73 7.67 14.25
N MET A 29 -7.48 7.40 14.68
CA MET A 29 -6.75 8.33 15.56
C MET A 29 -6.57 9.69 14.92
N LEU A 30 -6.16 9.75 13.65
CA LEU A 30 -5.96 11.00 12.93
C LEU A 30 -7.28 11.79 12.75
N ALA A 31 -8.37 11.09 12.37
CA ALA A 31 -9.66 11.74 12.20
C ALA A 31 -10.28 12.17 13.54
N ASN A 32 -10.17 11.34 14.59
CA ASN A 32 -10.62 11.70 15.94
C ASN A 32 -9.82 12.87 16.50
N PHE A 33 -8.51 12.87 16.28
CA PHE A 33 -7.65 13.98 16.65
C PHE A 33 -8.07 15.28 15.93
N ALA A 34 -8.30 15.21 14.62
CA ALA A 34 -8.74 16.36 13.82
C ALA A 34 -10.13 16.88 14.21
N PHE A 35 -11.00 16.02 14.72
CA PHE A 35 -12.31 16.40 15.23
C PHE A 35 -12.22 17.17 16.56
N ASN A 36 -11.25 16.85 17.41
CA ASN A 36 -11.11 17.39 18.77
C ASN A 36 -10.07 18.53 18.89
N HIS A 37 -9.28 18.81 17.85
CA HIS A 37 -8.19 19.79 17.87
C HIS A 37 -8.32 20.79 16.71
N ASN A 38 -7.58 21.91 16.82
CA ASN A 38 -7.56 22.92 15.76
C ASN A 38 -6.87 22.39 14.48
N TYR A 39 -7.07 23.13 13.38
CA TYR A 39 -6.54 22.76 12.07
C TYR A 39 -5.00 22.64 12.04
N SER A 40 -4.28 23.56 12.71
CA SER A 40 -2.80 23.57 12.72
C SER A 40 -2.23 22.30 13.34
N ASP A 41 -2.75 21.91 14.51
CA ASP A 41 -2.30 20.72 15.23
C ASP A 41 -2.66 19.45 14.45
N SER A 42 -3.87 19.41 13.91
CA SER A 42 -4.36 18.28 13.10
C SER A 42 -3.52 18.08 11.85
N PHE A 43 -3.19 19.16 11.15
CA PHE A 43 -2.32 19.12 9.98
C PHE A 43 -0.91 18.68 10.35
N THR A 44 -0.35 19.20 11.44
CA THR A 44 0.98 18.81 11.94
C THR A 44 1.03 17.32 12.25
N MET A 45 0.03 16.78 12.96
CA MET A 45 -0.01 15.35 13.30
C MET A 45 -0.21 14.46 12.08
N LEU A 46 -0.98 14.90 11.08
CA LEU A 46 -1.10 14.21 9.80
C LEU A 46 0.24 14.13 9.08
N VAL A 47 1.00 15.23 9.03
CA VAL A 47 2.33 15.27 8.39
C VAL A 47 3.33 14.40 9.16
N VAL A 48 3.35 14.49 10.49
CA VAL A 48 4.21 13.65 11.35
C VAL A 48 3.91 12.17 11.13
N TYR A 49 2.63 11.78 11.11
CA TYR A 49 2.25 10.41 10.80
C TYR A 49 2.68 9.99 9.40
N ALA A 50 2.50 10.83 8.39
CA ALA A 50 2.90 10.52 7.01
C ALA A 50 4.42 10.31 6.89
N ILE A 51 5.22 11.13 7.55
CA ILE A 51 6.68 10.97 7.60
C ILE A 51 7.08 9.66 8.29
N LEU A 52 6.49 9.36 9.45
CA LEU A 52 6.85 8.18 10.24
C LEU A 52 6.26 6.91 9.67
N GLY A 53 4.97 6.90 9.32
CA GLY A 53 4.24 5.72 8.86
C GLY A 53 4.56 5.33 7.42
N PHE A 54 4.71 6.30 6.53
CA PHE A 54 5.06 6.03 5.13
C PHE A 54 6.54 6.25 4.84
N GLY A 55 7.10 7.40 5.20
CA GLY A 55 8.53 7.68 5.01
C GLY A 55 9.42 6.77 5.84
N GLY A 56 9.04 6.45 7.07
CA GLY A 56 9.73 5.54 7.98
C GLY A 56 9.82 4.09 7.49
N GLN A 57 9.02 3.68 6.50
CA GLN A 57 9.10 2.34 5.93
C GLN A 57 10.46 2.07 5.27
N LEU A 58 11.07 3.07 4.63
CA LEU A 58 12.34 2.87 3.92
C LEU A 58 13.50 2.50 4.86
N PRO A 59 13.79 3.23 5.94
CA PRO A 59 14.81 2.80 6.91
C PRO A 59 14.46 1.47 7.58
N VAL A 60 13.19 1.20 7.90
CA VAL A 60 12.76 -0.08 8.46
C VAL A 60 13.00 -1.22 7.47
N GLY A 61 12.70 -1.03 6.19
CA GLY A 61 12.94 -2.01 5.12
C GLY A 61 14.42 -2.35 4.99
N PHE A 62 15.26 -1.32 4.94
CA PHE A 62 16.72 -1.50 4.88
C PHE A 62 17.26 -2.25 6.11
N LEU A 63 16.79 -1.90 7.31
CA LEU A 63 17.20 -2.59 8.54
C LEU A 63 16.76 -4.05 8.55
N LEU A 64 15.54 -4.35 8.10
CA LEU A 64 15.05 -5.71 8.03
C LEU A 64 15.83 -6.55 7.01
N ASP A 65 16.14 -6.02 5.83
CA ASP A 65 16.95 -6.69 4.82
C ASP A 65 18.38 -6.94 5.32
N LYS A 66 18.95 -5.99 6.07
CA LYS A 66 20.30 -6.10 6.66
C LYS A 66 20.36 -7.17 7.75
N HIS A 67 19.42 -7.16 8.69
CA HIS A 67 19.44 -8.07 9.86
C HIS A 67 18.79 -9.42 9.58
N LYS A 68 17.91 -9.52 8.58
CA LYS A 68 17.20 -10.75 8.19
C LYS A 68 16.37 -11.41 9.31
N GLN A 69 15.95 -10.61 10.29
CA GLN A 69 15.23 -11.07 11.48
C GLN A 69 13.75 -10.63 11.46
N VAL A 70 12.96 -11.22 10.58
CA VAL A 70 11.57 -10.83 10.38
C VAL A 70 10.70 -11.00 11.65
N LYS A 71 10.94 -12.03 12.45
CA LYS A 71 10.13 -12.32 13.66
C LYS A 71 10.26 -11.24 14.75
N PRO A 72 11.47 -10.78 15.16
CA PRO A 72 11.60 -9.65 16.07
C PRO A 72 10.95 -8.37 15.56
N PHE A 73 11.13 -8.03 14.27
CA PHE A 73 10.47 -6.87 13.67
C PHE A 73 8.94 -6.97 13.74
N ALA A 74 8.37 -8.15 13.44
CA ALA A 74 6.95 -8.42 13.55
C ALA A 74 6.44 -8.21 15.00
N ILE A 75 7.13 -8.80 15.98
CA ILE A 75 6.76 -8.69 17.40
C ILE A 75 6.81 -7.22 17.83
N THR A 76 7.92 -6.52 17.56
CA THR A 76 8.09 -5.11 17.96
C THR A 76 7.00 -4.23 17.34
N SER A 77 6.70 -4.40 16.05
CA SER A 77 5.68 -3.59 15.36
C SER A 77 4.28 -3.83 15.92
N ILE A 78 3.92 -5.08 16.21
CA ILE A 78 2.63 -5.44 16.82
C ILE A 78 2.53 -4.89 18.25
N LEU A 79 3.59 -5.00 19.04
CA LEU A 79 3.62 -4.44 20.40
C LEU A 79 3.51 -2.92 20.39
N LEU A 80 4.18 -2.23 19.46
CA LEU A 80 4.04 -0.78 19.28
C LEU A 80 2.60 -0.41 18.90
N LEU A 81 1.94 -1.17 18.01
CA LEU A 81 0.55 -0.93 17.64
C LEU A 81 -0.39 -1.14 18.83
N LEU A 82 -0.22 -2.21 19.58
CA LEU A 82 -1.00 -2.47 20.80
C LEU A 82 -0.83 -1.35 21.82
N PHE A 83 0.43 -0.98 22.09
CA PHE A 83 0.76 0.08 23.04
C PHE A 83 0.17 1.42 22.58
N SER A 84 0.37 1.83 21.33
CA SER A 84 -0.16 3.10 20.83
C SER A 84 -1.69 3.14 20.88
N THR A 85 -2.36 2.03 20.54
CA THR A 85 -3.82 1.95 20.57
C THR A 85 -4.36 2.11 22.00
N ALA A 86 -3.71 1.49 22.99
CA ALA A 86 -4.07 1.67 24.40
C ALA A 86 -3.68 3.06 24.91
N PHE A 87 -2.52 3.59 24.51
CA PHE A 87 -1.99 4.86 24.99
C PHE A 87 -2.73 6.08 24.44
N TYR A 88 -3.52 5.94 23.37
CA TYR A 88 -4.34 7.00 22.80
C TYR A 88 -5.32 7.63 23.80
N PHE A 89 -5.78 6.87 24.78
CA PHE A 89 -6.67 7.35 25.85
C PHE A 89 -5.95 8.25 26.89
N ILE A 90 -4.62 8.26 26.86
CA ILE A 90 -3.77 9.04 27.79
C ILE A 90 -3.21 10.27 27.07
N ASP A 91 -2.56 10.07 25.93
CA ASP A 91 -1.95 11.12 25.12
C ASP A 91 -2.08 10.78 23.62
N PRO A 92 -2.99 11.44 22.90
CA PRO A 92 -3.21 11.19 21.48
C PRO A 92 -2.03 11.63 20.60
N TYR A 93 -1.24 12.64 20.98
CA TYR A 93 -0.05 13.07 20.21
C TYR A 93 1.00 11.97 20.18
N VAL A 94 1.39 11.48 21.36
CA VAL A 94 2.37 10.39 21.48
C VAL A 94 1.86 9.12 20.85
N ALA A 95 0.58 8.79 21.01
CA ALA A 95 -0.01 7.61 20.39
C ALA A 95 0.06 7.64 18.86
N ILE A 96 -0.26 8.77 18.21
CA ILE A 96 -0.17 8.91 16.75
C ILE A 96 1.28 8.73 16.26
N ILE A 97 2.26 9.30 16.96
CA ILE A 97 3.69 9.13 16.66
C ILE A 97 4.08 7.65 16.71
N ILE A 98 3.71 6.95 17.78
CA ILE A 98 4.02 5.52 17.94
C ILE A 98 3.29 4.68 16.89
N THR A 99 2.03 5.02 16.55
CA THR A 99 1.27 4.36 15.48
C THR A 99 1.97 4.50 14.12
N GLY A 100 2.62 5.65 13.85
CA GLY A 100 3.44 5.82 12.65
C GLY A 100 4.58 4.79 12.58
N PHE A 101 5.37 4.64 13.65
CA PHE A 101 6.44 3.63 13.71
C PHE A 101 5.90 2.20 13.62
N ALA A 102 4.81 1.90 14.32
CA ALA A 102 4.16 0.60 14.26
C ALA A 102 3.72 0.27 12.84
N GLY A 103 3.06 1.21 12.18
CA GLY A 103 2.60 1.09 10.79
C GLY A 103 3.75 0.83 9.83
N ALA A 104 4.84 1.60 9.93
CA ALA A 104 6.03 1.38 9.12
C ALA A 104 6.54 -0.07 9.25
N GLY A 105 6.62 -0.59 10.47
CA GLY A 105 7.06 -1.95 10.74
C GLY A 105 6.10 -3.02 10.22
N ILE A 106 4.79 -2.86 10.41
CA ILE A 106 3.76 -3.81 9.96
C ILE A 106 3.72 -3.90 8.43
N HIS A 107 3.71 -2.76 7.73
CA HIS A 107 3.71 -2.72 6.27
C HIS A 107 4.93 -3.45 5.69
N VAL A 108 6.12 -3.11 6.18
CA VAL A 108 7.37 -3.66 5.67
C VAL A 108 7.49 -5.15 5.98
N THR A 109 7.23 -5.54 7.24
CA THR A 109 7.34 -6.94 7.65
C THR A 109 6.31 -7.83 6.95
N GLY A 110 5.05 -7.39 6.94
CA GLY A 110 3.97 -8.12 6.27
C GLY A 110 4.19 -8.24 4.77
N GLY A 111 4.58 -7.15 4.11
CA GLY A 111 4.85 -7.16 2.69
C GLY A 111 6.03 -8.03 2.29
N ALA A 112 7.14 -7.96 3.05
CA ALA A 112 8.30 -8.83 2.82
C ALA A 112 7.96 -10.31 2.95
N ILE A 113 7.17 -10.70 3.97
CA ILE A 113 6.68 -12.07 4.14
C ILE A 113 5.81 -12.48 2.95
N CYS A 114 4.86 -11.61 2.55
CA CYS A 114 3.95 -11.91 1.44
C CYS A 114 4.68 -12.06 0.11
N LEU A 115 5.70 -11.25 -0.15
CA LEU A 115 6.55 -11.37 -1.34
C LEU A 115 7.33 -12.69 -1.35
N GLN A 116 7.88 -13.11 -0.21
CA GLN A 116 8.65 -14.36 -0.11
C GLN A 116 7.80 -15.61 -0.34
N VAL A 117 6.57 -15.62 0.15
CA VAL A 117 5.68 -16.77 -0.07
C VAL A 117 4.97 -16.75 -1.43
N ASN A 118 5.15 -15.65 -2.22
CA ASN A 118 4.49 -15.43 -3.51
C ASN A 118 5.43 -14.74 -4.52
N GLU A 119 6.53 -15.38 -4.86
CA GLU A 119 7.57 -14.80 -5.75
C GLU A 119 7.09 -14.50 -7.18
N ASP A 120 6.07 -15.21 -7.65
CA ASP A 120 5.61 -15.15 -9.05
C ASP A 120 4.14 -14.76 -9.24
N ARG A 121 3.39 -14.49 -8.15
CA ARG A 121 1.95 -14.27 -8.21
C ARG A 121 1.54 -12.95 -7.56
N SER A 122 0.81 -12.14 -8.33
CA SER A 122 0.28 -10.86 -7.84
C SER A 122 -1.03 -10.99 -7.06
N GLY A 123 -1.84 -12.02 -7.32
CA GLY A 123 -3.13 -12.23 -6.66
C GLY A 123 -3.06 -12.25 -5.14
N PRO A 124 -2.20 -13.10 -4.52
CA PRO A 124 -2.06 -13.12 -3.08
C PRO A 124 -1.56 -11.80 -2.49
N LEU A 125 -0.73 -11.03 -3.22
CA LEU A 125 -0.30 -9.70 -2.78
C LEU A 125 -1.47 -8.70 -2.73
N GLY A 126 -2.51 -8.92 -3.55
CA GLY A 126 -3.77 -8.19 -3.47
C GLY A 126 -4.47 -8.39 -2.12
N LEU A 127 -4.46 -9.62 -1.58
CA LEU A 127 -5.02 -9.92 -0.25
C LEU A 127 -4.28 -9.18 0.88
N PHE A 128 -2.98 -8.94 0.71
CA PHE A 128 -2.19 -8.17 1.67
C PHE A 128 -2.42 -6.67 1.53
N THR A 129 -2.41 -6.13 0.31
CA THR A 129 -2.42 -4.67 0.09
C THR A 129 -3.81 -4.04 0.14
N ALA A 130 -4.87 -4.83 -0.08
CA ALA A 130 -6.24 -4.30 -0.15
C ALA A 130 -6.82 -3.89 1.22
N PRO A 131 -6.68 -4.68 2.29
CA PRO A 131 -7.31 -4.33 3.57
C PRO A 131 -6.84 -3.00 4.15
N GLY A 132 -5.59 -2.55 3.87
CA GLY A 132 -5.09 -1.27 4.35
C GLY A 132 -5.94 -0.08 3.90
N VAL A 133 -6.25 0.03 2.59
CA VAL A 133 -7.07 1.15 2.11
C VAL A 133 -8.48 1.14 2.70
N LEU A 134 -9.07 -0.04 2.89
CA LEU A 134 -10.39 -0.15 3.51
C LEU A 134 -10.32 0.22 5.00
N GLY A 135 -9.28 -0.25 5.70
CA GLY A 135 -9.04 0.10 7.10
C GLY A 135 -8.89 1.61 7.29
N LEU A 136 -8.03 2.25 6.52
CA LEU A 136 -7.82 3.70 6.58
C LEU A 136 -9.12 4.48 6.30
N THR A 137 -9.89 4.05 5.30
CA THR A 137 -11.19 4.64 4.96
C THR A 137 -12.18 4.53 6.12
N LEU A 138 -12.37 3.32 6.65
CA LEU A 138 -13.31 3.08 7.75
C LEU A 138 -12.89 3.79 9.04
N GLY A 139 -11.59 3.75 9.36
CA GLY A 139 -11.04 4.48 10.51
C GLY A 139 -11.31 5.99 10.39
N GLY A 140 -11.02 6.56 9.22
CA GLY A 140 -11.28 7.98 8.95
C GLY A 140 -12.75 8.37 9.10
N LEU A 141 -13.67 7.54 8.58
CA LEU A 141 -15.10 7.80 8.67
C LEU A 141 -15.65 7.65 10.10
N LEU A 142 -15.07 6.77 10.90
CA LEU A 142 -15.49 6.52 12.28
C LEU A 142 -14.77 7.40 13.31
N GLY A 143 -13.87 8.29 12.90
CA GLY A 143 -13.11 9.14 13.82
C GLY A 143 -13.93 10.07 14.71
N SER A 144 -15.14 10.47 14.29
CA SER A 144 -16.08 11.23 15.11
C SER A 144 -16.90 10.38 16.09
N MET A 145 -16.82 9.04 15.97
CA MET A 145 -17.56 8.09 16.78
C MET A 145 -16.83 7.79 18.12
N PRO A 146 -17.50 7.18 19.09
CA PRO A 146 -16.90 6.87 20.39
C PRO A 146 -15.62 6.07 20.30
N SER A 147 -14.67 6.32 21.19
CA SER A 147 -13.36 5.65 21.25
C SER A 147 -13.42 4.15 21.58
N SER A 148 -14.60 3.61 21.87
CA SER A 148 -14.83 2.16 21.98
C SER A 148 -14.42 1.39 20.70
N TYR A 149 -14.41 2.02 19.53
CA TYR A 149 -13.89 1.42 18.29
C TYR A 149 -12.40 1.08 18.37
N LEU A 150 -11.61 1.85 19.12
CA LEU A 150 -10.20 1.52 19.38
C LEU A 150 -10.05 0.29 20.28
N LEU A 151 -10.98 0.08 21.24
CA LEU A 151 -10.98 -1.14 22.07
C LEU A 151 -11.30 -2.37 21.22
N ILE A 152 -12.24 -2.27 20.27
CA ILE A 152 -12.52 -3.33 19.30
C ILE A 152 -11.29 -3.63 18.44
N ALA A 153 -10.61 -2.59 17.94
CA ALA A 153 -9.39 -2.73 17.18
C ALA A 153 -8.28 -3.39 18.01
N LEU A 154 -8.12 -3.02 19.28
CA LEU A 154 -7.15 -3.62 20.20
C LEU A 154 -7.39 -5.14 20.36
N MET A 155 -8.63 -5.55 20.57
CA MET A 155 -8.98 -6.97 20.63
C MET A 155 -8.69 -7.69 19.31
N ALA A 156 -9.00 -7.06 18.17
CA ALA A 156 -8.72 -7.62 16.86
C ALA A 156 -7.22 -7.79 16.62
N ILE A 157 -6.38 -6.83 17.02
CA ILE A 157 -4.90 -6.93 16.92
C ILE A 157 -4.43 -8.15 17.72
N ILE A 158 -4.89 -8.33 18.94
CA ILE A 158 -4.49 -9.45 19.81
C ILE A 158 -4.86 -10.80 19.15
N ILE A 159 -6.09 -10.92 18.66
CA ILE A 159 -6.58 -12.16 18.03
C ILE A 159 -5.74 -12.48 16.77
N VAL A 160 -5.54 -11.51 15.89
CA VAL A 160 -4.77 -11.71 14.64
C VAL A 160 -3.32 -12.01 14.96
N ALA A 161 -2.70 -11.33 15.93
CA ALA A 161 -1.34 -11.60 16.37
C ALA A 161 -1.17 -13.04 16.88
N ILE A 162 -2.09 -13.51 17.73
CA ILE A 162 -2.09 -14.90 18.23
C ILE A 162 -2.15 -15.89 17.06
N ILE A 163 -3.01 -15.65 16.06
CA ILE A 163 -3.13 -16.52 14.89
C ILE A 163 -1.84 -16.51 14.07
N ILE A 164 -1.26 -15.34 13.81
CA ILE A 164 0.02 -15.21 13.06
C ILE A 164 1.12 -16.01 13.76
N PHE A 165 1.29 -15.87 15.08
CA PHE A 165 2.35 -16.56 15.80
C PHE A 165 2.09 -18.06 15.96
N LYS A 166 0.83 -18.50 16.07
CA LYS A 166 0.48 -19.92 16.05
C LYS A 166 0.79 -20.60 14.71
N GLN A 167 0.59 -19.88 13.59
CA GLN A 167 0.92 -20.41 12.27
C GLN A 167 2.41 -20.36 11.95
N GLY A 168 3.18 -19.58 12.72
CA GLY A 168 4.60 -19.35 12.54
C GLY A 168 4.91 -18.32 11.48
N VAL A 169 5.83 -17.43 11.82
CA VAL A 169 6.38 -16.42 10.90
C VAL A 169 7.44 -17.11 10.02
N PRO A 170 7.33 -17.05 8.69
CA PRO A 170 8.33 -17.64 7.80
C PRO A 170 9.73 -17.08 8.05
N ALA A 171 10.77 -17.91 7.87
CA ALA A 171 12.14 -17.45 7.94
C ALA A 171 12.44 -16.48 6.79
N TYR A 172 13.21 -15.44 7.08
CA TYR A 172 13.57 -14.45 6.06
C TYR A 172 14.61 -15.02 5.09
N GLN A 173 14.28 -15.00 3.81
CA GLN A 173 15.14 -15.47 2.73
C GLN A 173 15.32 -14.32 1.71
N ALA A 174 16.45 -13.64 1.75
CA ALA A 174 16.86 -12.72 0.69
C ALA A 174 17.78 -13.45 -0.28
N GLN A 175 17.56 -13.32 -1.57
CA GLN A 175 18.46 -13.91 -2.57
C GLN A 175 19.81 -13.17 -2.53
N ASN A 176 20.90 -13.92 -2.34
CA ASN A 176 22.25 -13.35 -2.37
C ASN A 176 22.70 -13.12 -3.83
N LYS A 177 22.17 -12.11 -4.49
CA LYS A 177 22.76 -11.60 -5.73
C LYS A 177 23.75 -10.51 -5.39
N LYS A 178 25.02 -10.67 -5.77
CA LYS A 178 26.03 -9.60 -5.66
C LYS A 178 25.58 -8.42 -6.51
N GLY A 179 25.39 -7.27 -5.87
CA GLY A 179 25.07 -6.02 -6.56
C GLY A 179 26.20 -5.68 -7.53
N SER A 180 25.81 -5.31 -8.74
CA SER A 180 26.66 -4.71 -9.75
C SER A 180 26.33 -3.23 -9.91
N GLN A 181 27.08 -2.53 -10.69
CA GLN A 181 26.85 -1.13 -11.08
C GLN A 181 25.41 -0.92 -11.58
N LEU A 182 24.90 0.33 -11.52
CA LEU A 182 23.62 0.75 -12.08
C LEU A 182 23.44 0.15 -13.49
N ASP A 183 22.42 -0.69 -13.62
CA ASP A 183 22.10 -1.38 -14.86
C ASP A 183 20.66 -1.02 -15.33
N THR A 184 20.21 -1.68 -16.40
CA THR A 184 18.86 -1.47 -16.95
C THR A 184 17.75 -1.80 -15.92
N HIS A 185 18.02 -2.69 -14.95
CA HIS A 185 17.08 -3.02 -13.89
C HIS A 185 16.85 -1.85 -12.93
N ASP A 186 17.88 -1.08 -12.61
CA ASP A 186 17.79 0.07 -11.72
C ASP A 186 16.93 1.18 -12.33
N TRP A 187 17.05 1.43 -13.62
CA TRP A 187 16.19 2.39 -14.34
C TRP A 187 14.73 1.95 -14.37
N ILE A 188 14.47 0.65 -14.53
CA ILE A 188 13.12 0.10 -14.49
C ILE A 188 12.55 0.23 -13.07
N MET A 189 13.35 -0.03 -12.04
CA MET A 189 12.97 0.17 -10.64
C MET A 189 12.54 1.61 -10.37
N LEU A 190 13.35 2.60 -10.81
CA LEU A 190 13.02 4.01 -10.67
C LEU A 190 11.75 4.37 -11.42
N GLY A 191 11.56 3.84 -12.63
CA GLY A 191 10.35 4.02 -13.41
C GLY A 191 9.12 3.45 -12.71
N ILE A 192 9.21 2.24 -12.12
CA ILE A 192 8.12 1.64 -11.35
C ILE A 192 7.80 2.49 -10.11
N LEU A 193 8.83 2.98 -9.39
CA LEU A 193 8.63 3.87 -8.24
C LEU A 193 7.89 5.15 -8.66
N LEU A 194 8.29 5.78 -9.75
CA LEU A 194 7.65 6.98 -10.27
C LEU A 194 6.16 6.74 -10.60
N ILE A 195 5.86 5.61 -11.24
CA ILE A 195 4.47 5.21 -11.52
C ILE A 195 3.66 5.06 -10.25
N MET A 196 4.26 4.44 -9.22
CA MET A 196 3.58 4.27 -7.93
C MET A 196 3.31 5.61 -7.26
N CYS A 197 4.25 6.56 -7.31
CA CYS A 197 4.04 7.93 -6.81
C CYS A 197 2.88 8.61 -7.55
N PHE A 198 2.87 8.58 -8.88
CA PHE A 198 1.79 9.18 -9.66
C PHE A 198 0.43 8.53 -9.41
N ARG A 199 0.38 7.20 -9.30
CA ARG A 199 -0.85 6.49 -8.97
C ARG A 199 -1.40 6.91 -7.60
N SER A 200 -0.53 7.02 -6.60
CA SER A 200 -0.93 7.49 -5.27
C SER A 200 -1.42 8.94 -5.31
N PHE A 201 -0.73 9.80 -6.04
CA PHE A 201 -1.13 11.19 -6.24
C PHE A 201 -2.52 11.31 -6.91
N ILE A 202 -2.79 10.54 -7.97
CA ILE A 202 -4.11 10.50 -8.61
C ILE A 202 -5.18 10.03 -7.63
N PHE A 203 -4.88 8.99 -6.83
CA PHE A 203 -5.82 8.50 -5.84
C PHE A 203 -6.18 9.58 -4.82
N ASP A 204 -5.22 10.34 -4.34
CA ASP A 204 -5.42 11.42 -3.37
C ASP A 204 -6.26 12.57 -3.97
N ILE A 205 -6.00 12.93 -5.25
CA ILE A 205 -6.82 13.94 -5.96
C ILE A 205 -8.28 13.47 -6.05
N VAL A 206 -8.50 12.24 -6.51
CA VAL A 206 -9.86 11.69 -6.69
C VAL A 206 -10.54 11.53 -5.33
N ASN A 207 -9.80 11.17 -4.29
CA ASN A 207 -10.32 11.11 -2.93
C ASN A 207 -10.81 12.49 -2.45
N ASN A 208 -10.07 13.56 -2.77
CA ASN A 208 -10.50 14.91 -2.46
C ASN A 208 -11.78 15.33 -3.24
N VAL A 209 -11.85 14.98 -4.53
CA VAL A 209 -13.07 15.19 -5.34
C VAL A 209 -14.26 14.43 -4.77
N SER A 210 -14.05 13.24 -4.24
CA SER A 210 -15.11 12.40 -3.69
C SER A 210 -15.82 12.99 -2.47
N LEU A 211 -15.19 13.96 -1.78
CA LEU A 211 -15.79 14.68 -0.65
C LEU A 211 -17.07 15.45 -1.02
N HIS A 212 -17.25 15.77 -2.32
CA HIS A 212 -18.46 16.46 -2.81
C HIS A 212 -19.64 15.51 -3.04
N PHE A 213 -19.44 14.20 -2.88
CA PHE A 213 -20.49 13.19 -3.09
C PHE A 213 -20.88 12.54 -1.77
N GLU A 214 -22.17 12.25 -1.62
CA GLU A 214 -22.66 11.45 -0.51
C GLU A 214 -21.98 10.07 -0.52
N HIS A 215 -21.43 9.66 0.61
CA HIS A 215 -20.68 8.41 0.76
C HIS A 215 -19.46 8.26 -0.17
N GLY A 216 -18.98 9.35 -0.81
CA GLY A 216 -17.93 9.28 -1.82
C GLY A 216 -16.65 8.60 -1.33
N ILE A 217 -16.15 8.96 -0.15
CA ILE A 217 -14.97 8.36 0.46
C ILE A 217 -15.14 6.85 0.65
N LEU A 218 -16.30 6.40 1.13
CA LEU A 218 -16.59 4.98 1.33
C LEU A 218 -16.63 4.22 0.01
N ILE A 219 -17.28 4.78 -1.01
CA ILE A 219 -17.35 4.19 -2.35
C ILE A 219 -15.95 4.03 -2.94
N LEU A 220 -15.09 5.05 -2.83
CA LEU A 220 -13.70 4.96 -3.33
C LEU A 220 -12.87 3.96 -2.53
N GLY A 221 -13.00 3.91 -1.21
CA GLY A 221 -12.31 2.95 -0.36
C GLY A 221 -12.66 1.50 -0.70
N ILE A 222 -13.96 1.21 -0.85
CA ILE A 222 -14.44 -0.12 -1.29
C ILE A 222 -13.96 -0.44 -2.71
N SER A 223 -14.02 0.53 -3.62
CA SER A 223 -13.56 0.35 -5.00
C SER A 223 -12.07 0.05 -5.08
N ALA A 224 -11.25 0.77 -4.32
CA ALA A 224 -9.82 0.52 -4.23
C ALA A 224 -9.50 -0.86 -3.61
N PHE A 225 -10.22 -1.24 -2.55
CA PHE A 225 -10.11 -2.56 -1.93
C PHE A 225 -10.42 -3.69 -2.92
N LEU A 226 -11.57 -3.64 -3.57
CA LEU A 226 -11.97 -4.64 -4.56
C LEU A 226 -11.04 -4.66 -5.76
N GLY A 227 -10.63 -3.47 -6.25
CA GLY A 227 -9.70 -3.32 -7.34
C GLY A 227 -8.36 -4.04 -7.08
N LYS A 228 -7.76 -3.86 -5.91
CA LYS A 228 -6.51 -4.54 -5.52
C LYS A 228 -6.65 -6.06 -5.48
N ILE A 229 -7.73 -6.59 -4.89
CA ILE A 229 -7.95 -8.05 -4.82
C ILE A 229 -8.19 -8.61 -6.22
N ILE A 230 -9.23 -8.13 -6.91
CA ILE A 230 -9.64 -8.65 -8.21
C ILE A 230 -8.51 -8.46 -9.22
N GLY A 231 -7.87 -7.29 -9.20
CA GLY A 231 -6.79 -6.95 -10.11
C GLY A 231 -5.59 -7.86 -10.00
N GLY A 232 -5.15 -8.19 -8.78
CA GLY A 232 -4.05 -9.12 -8.56
C GLY A 232 -4.31 -10.49 -9.17
N PHE A 233 -5.46 -11.09 -8.88
CA PHE A 233 -5.85 -12.40 -9.44
C PHE A 233 -6.11 -12.36 -10.94
N LEU A 234 -6.73 -11.29 -11.44
CA LEU A 234 -6.99 -11.14 -12.86
C LEU A 234 -5.70 -10.98 -13.66
N ALA A 235 -4.73 -10.21 -13.16
CA ALA A 235 -3.42 -10.06 -13.77
C ALA A 235 -2.70 -11.40 -13.92
N ASP A 236 -2.77 -12.26 -12.90
CA ASP A 236 -2.19 -13.60 -12.95
C ASP A 236 -2.91 -14.51 -13.97
N LYS A 237 -4.23 -14.35 -14.14
CA LYS A 237 -5.06 -15.18 -15.03
C LYS A 237 -4.91 -14.81 -16.51
N ILE A 238 -5.01 -13.52 -16.85
CA ILE A 238 -5.02 -13.07 -18.26
C ILE A 238 -3.64 -12.69 -18.80
N GLY A 239 -2.66 -12.61 -17.90
CA GLY A 239 -1.30 -12.17 -18.18
C GLY A 239 -1.10 -10.67 -17.96
N TRP A 240 0.01 -10.32 -17.32
CA TRP A 240 0.29 -8.97 -16.81
C TRP A 240 0.28 -7.88 -17.87
N LYS A 241 0.80 -8.16 -19.08
CA LYS A 241 0.78 -7.19 -20.20
C LYS A 241 -0.64 -6.86 -20.63
N LYS A 242 -1.46 -7.88 -20.92
CA LYS A 242 -2.86 -7.71 -21.34
C LYS A 242 -3.64 -6.97 -20.25
N PHE A 243 -3.41 -7.34 -18.99
CA PHE A 243 -4.06 -6.72 -17.85
C PHE A 243 -3.82 -5.21 -17.81
N VAL A 244 -2.56 -4.78 -17.89
CA VAL A 244 -2.17 -3.35 -17.86
C VAL A 244 -2.77 -2.59 -19.06
N TYR A 245 -2.72 -3.16 -20.27
CA TYR A 245 -3.29 -2.54 -21.48
C TYR A 245 -4.81 -2.40 -21.45
N ILE A 246 -5.51 -3.15 -20.62
CA ILE A 246 -6.97 -3.04 -20.47
C ILE A 246 -7.29 -2.07 -19.33
N THR A 247 -6.71 -2.28 -18.15
CA THR A 247 -7.15 -1.60 -16.93
C THR A 247 -6.74 -0.14 -16.87
N LEU A 248 -5.53 0.23 -17.31
CA LEU A 248 -5.07 1.62 -17.22
C LEU A 248 -5.84 2.57 -18.18
N PRO A 249 -6.11 2.22 -19.47
CA PRO A 249 -6.95 3.08 -20.31
C PRO A 249 -8.37 3.23 -19.77
N ILE A 250 -8.97 2.16 -19.23
CA ILE A 250 -10.31 2.24 -18.61
C ILE A 250 -10.26 3.18 -17.40
N ALA A 251 -9.27 3.04 -16.53
CA ALA A 251 -9.08 3.95 -15.40
C ALA A 251 -9.00 5.40 -15.87
N PHE A 252 -8.16 5.66 -16.90
CA PHE A 252 -8.02 6.98 -17.46
C PHE A 252 -9.35 7.56 -17.97
N LEU A 253 -10.07 6.82 -18.82
CA LEU A 253 -11.34 7.27 -19.39
C LEU A 253 -12.36 7.62 -18.30
N LEU A 254 -12.50 6.75 -17.29
CA LEU A 254 -13.46 6.95 -16.21
C LEU A 254 -13.08 8.11 -15.29
N LEU A 255 -11.81 8.27 -14.97
CA LEU A 255 -11.34 9.35 -14.09
C LEU A 255 -11.39 10.72 -14.76
N ASN A 256 -11.23 10.81 -16.09
CA ASN A 256 -11.33 12.07 -16.81
C ASN A 256 -12.77 12.47 -17.18
N PHE A 257 -13.52 11.51 -17.70
CA PHE A 257 -14.85 11.81 -18.26
C PHE A 257 -15.98 11.48 -17.29
N GLY A 258 -15.72 10.66 -16.27
CA GLY A 258 -16.70 10.27 -15.27
C GLY A 258 -16.69 11.09 -13.97
N LYS A 259 -15.98 12.22 -13.93
CA LYS A 259 -15.77 13.02 -12.72
C LYS A 259 -17.02 13.51 -12.00
N GLU A 260 -18.14 13.65 -12.72
CA GLU A 260 -19.45 14.04 -12.20
C GLU A 260 -20.26 12.86 -11.62
N ASN A 261 -19.73 11.63 -11.72
CA ASN A 261 -20.41 10.42 -11.27
C ASN A 261 -19.50 9.61 -10.34
N ILE A 262 -19.90 9.49 -9.08
CA ILE A 262 -19.10 8.80 -8.06
C ILE A 262 -18.89 7.31 -8.39
N TYR A 263 -19.81 6.63 -9.06
CA TYR A 263 -19.65 5.23 -9.45
C TYR A 263 -18.64 5.08 -10.59
N ALA A 264 -18.62 6.04 -11.54
CA ALA A 264 -17.61 6.08 -12.59
C ALA A 264 -16.21 6.34 -12.00
N LEU A 265 -16.10 7.30 -11.06
CA LEU A 265 -14.86 7.53 -10.31
C LEU A 265 -14.45 6.28 -9.53
N GLY A 266 -15.39 5.63 -8.83
CA GLY A 266 -15.14 4.40 -8.08
C GLY A 266 -14.59 3.29 -8.98
N PHE A 267 -15.21 3.02 -10.11
CA PHE A 267 -14.74 2.00 -11.05
C PHE A 267 -13.39 2.39 -11.68
N GLY A 268 -13.17 3.66 -11.99
CA GLY A 268 -11.87 4.18 -12.43
C GLY A 268 -10.77 3.95 -11.40
N ILE A 269 -11.06 4.23 -10.12
CA ILE A 269 -10.14 3.94 -9.00
C ILE A 269 -9.93 2.43 -8.83
N ALA A 270 -10.95 1.59 -8.95
CA ALA A 270 -10.78 0.15 -8.92
C ALA A 270 -9.80 -0.32 -10.01
N CYS A 271 -9.95 0.16 -11.24
CA CYS A 271 -9.03 -0.13 -12.34
C CYS A 271 -7.61 0.40 -12.08
N LEU A 272 -7.46 1.61 -11.55
CA LEU A 272 -6.15 2.20 -11.23
C LEU A 272 -5.44 1.40 -10.12
N GLN A 273 -6.13 1.14 -9.02
CA GLN A 273 -5.60 0.44 -7.86
C GLN A 273 -5.39 -1.06 -8.09
N SER A 274 -6.01 -1.63 -9.12
CA SER A 274 -5.83 -3.03 -9.51
C SER A 274 -4.37 -3.37 -9.88
N SER A 275 -3.58 -2.37 -10.28
CA SER A 275 -2.16 -2.53 -10.60
C SER A 275 -1.23 -2.57 -9.37
N VAL A 276 -1.72 -2.28 -8.16
CA VAL A 276 -0.90 -2.23 -6.92
C VAL A 276 -0.18 -3.55 -6.64
N PRO A 277 -0.85 -4.70 -6.62
CA PRO A 277 -0.19 -5.97 -6.33
C PRO A 277 0.88 -6.33 -7.37
N LEU A 278 0.61 -6.02 -8.63
CA LEU A 278 1.54 -6.26 -9.73
C LEU A 278 2.78 -5.36 -9.62
N THR A 279 2.61 -4.06 -9.34
CA THR A 279 3.76 -3.14 -9.19
C THR A 279 4.62 -3.47 -7.97
N LEU A 280 4.02 -3.93 -6.86
CA LEU A 280 4.75 -4.44 -5.71
C LEU A 280 5.60 -5.66 -6.08
N LEU A 281 5.05 -6.60 -6.82
CA LEU A 281 5.77 -7.78 -7.31
C LEU A 281 6.92 -7.40 -8.27
N LEU A 282 6.69 -6.48 -9.20
CA LEU A 282 7.71 -5.99 -10.11
C LEU A 282 8.85 -5.27 -9.39
N MET A 283 8.52 -4.45 -8.38
CA MET A 283 9.52 -3.80 -7.54
C MET A 283 10.39 -4.83 -6.80
N SER A 284 9.79 -5.87 -6.24
CA SER A 284 10.52 -6.96 -5.60
C SER A 284 11.44 -7.70 -6.56
N ARG A 285 11.04 -7.87 -7.81
CA ARG A 285 11.89 -8.48 -8.85
C ARG A 285 13.05 -7.58 -9.29
N SER A 286 12.89 -6.27 -9.19
CA SER A 286 13.98 -5.31 -9.40
C SER A 286 14.98 -5.30 -8.24
N LEU A 287 14.54 -5.71 -7.05
CA LEU A 287 15.33 -5.75 -5.82
C LEU A 287 15.30 -7.13 -5.15
N PRO A 288 15.75 -8.20 -5.82
CA PRO A 288 15.56 -9.57 -5.33
C PRO A 288 16.29 -9.88 -4.02
N SER A 289 17.36 -9.13 -3.73
CA SER A 289 18.11 -9.24 -2.46
C SER A 289 17.51 -8.42 -1.32
N PHE A 290 16.52 -7.57 -1.60
CA PHE A 290 15.99 -6.57 -0.68
C PHE A 290 14.44 -6.51 -0.69
N PRO A 291 13.73 -7.62 -0.39
CA PRO A 291 12.26 -7.65 -0.48
C PRO A 291 11.57 -6.72 0.53
N ALA A 292 12.18 -6.46 1.68
CA ALA A 292 11.64 -5.51 2.64
C ALA A 292 11.79 -4.06 2.15
N THR A 293 12.93 -3.71 1.58
CA THR A 293 13.15 -2.40 0.93
C THR A 293 12.23 -2.23 -0.29
N ALA A 294 12.01 -3.29 -1.10
CA ALA A 294 11.08 -3.27 -2.21
C ALA A 294 9.63 -2.97 -1.73
N THR A 295 9.22 -3.58 -0.62
CA THR A 295 7.94 -3.27 0.02
C THR A 295 7.87 -1.81 0.47
N ALA A 296 8.91 -1.33 1.15
CA ALA A 296 8.99 0.04 1.66
C ALA A 296 8.91 1.09 0.53
N LEU A 297 9.61 0.86 -0.58
CA LEU A 297 9.52 1.73 -1.77
C LEU A 297 8.11 1.73 -2.36
N SER A 298 7.47 0.55 -2.40
CA SER A 298 6.16 0.37 -3.03
C SER A 298 5.01 0.94 -2.22
N LEU A 299 4.99 0.73 -0.90
CA LEU A 299 3.85 1.06 -0.04
C LEU A 299 4.09 2.33 0.79
N GLY A 300 5.34 2.61 1.14
CA GLY A 300 5.70 3.75 1.96
C GLY A 300 6.20 4.94 1.14
N THR A 301 7.37 4.80 0.55
CA THR A 301 8.05 5.91 -0.14
C THR A 301 7.19 6.50 -1.26
N SER A 302 6.50 5.66 -2.05
CA SER A 302 5.64 6.13 -3.12
C SER A 302 4.45 6.96 -2.61
N VAL A 303 3.88 6.60 -1.47
CA VAL A 303 2.78 7.35 -0.84
C VAL A 303 3.30 8.64 -0.19
N ALA A 304 4.43 8.58 0.52
CA ALA A 304 5.04 9.76 1.14
C ALA A 304 5.38 10.83 0.08
N LEU A 305 6.03 10.43 -1.02
CA LEU A 305 6.38 11.34 -2.11
C LEU A 305 5.15 11.89 -2.84
N ALA A 306 4.13 11.08 -3.03
CA ALA A 306 2.87 11.50 -3.67
C ALA A 306 2.11 12.52 -2.83
N GLY A 307 2.15 12.41 -1.50
CA GLY A 307 1.48 13.33 -0.59
C GLY A 307 2.14 14.71 -0.51
N LEU A 308 3.45 14.82 -0.77
CA LEU A 308 4.18 16.09 -0.63
C LEU A 308 3.54 17.26 -1.40
N PRO A 309 3.19 17.16 -2.70
CA PRO A 309 2.57 18.26 -3.43
C PRO A 309 1.22 18.68 -2.84
N LEU A 310 0.42 17.72 -2.34
CA LEU A 310 -0.88 17.98 -1.75
C LEU A 310 -0.75 18.68 -0.40
N TYR A 311 0.21 18.29 0.42
CA TYR A 311 0.51 18.96 1.69
C TYR A 311 1.00 20.40 1.46
N MET A 312 1.86 20.62 0.45
CA MET A 312 2.38 21.95 0.13
C MET A 312 1.35 22.88 -0.50
N SER A 313 0.34 22.35 -1.20
CA SER A 313 -0.71 23.15 -1.87
C SER A 313 -1.95 23.44 -1.02
N ASN A 314 -1.92 23.17 0.29
CA ASN A 314 -3.10 23.27 1.18
C ASN A 314 -4.34 22.52 0.66
N ARG A 315 -4.15 21.41 -0.04
CA ARG A 315 -5.20 20.59 -0.67
C ARG A 315 -6.08 21.29 -1.71
N GLN A 316 -5.65 22.45 -2.27
CA GLN A 316 -6.41 23.17 -3.29
C GLN A 316 -6.15 22.66 -4.70
N PHE A 317 -6.15 21.34 -4.90
CA PHE A 317 -6.12 20.75 -6.24
C PHE A 317 -7.54 20.63 -6.79
N ASN A 318 -7.94 21.59 -7.64
CA ASN A 318 -9.15 21.46 -8.43
C ASN A 318 -8.88 20.57 -9.65
N PHE A 319 -9.74 19.58 -9.86
CA PHE A 319 -9.71 18.71 -11.04
C PHE A 319 -10.23 19.49 -12.26
N ASN A 320 -9.34 20.23 -12.91
CA ASN A 320 -9.64 21.01 -14.11
C ASN A 320 -9.12 20.33 -15.39
N ARG A 321 -9.32 20.96 -16.54
CA ARG A 321 -8.90 20.44 -17.86
C ARG A 321 -7.39 20.20 -17.95
N GLU A 322 -6.59 21.02 -17.26
CA GLU A 322 -5.12 20.88 -17.23
C GLU A 322 -4.69 19.65 -16.46
N SER A 323 -5.36 19.35 -15.33
CA SER A 323 -5.16 18.11 -14.56
C SER A 323 -5.43 16.87 -15.40
N SER A 324 -6.40 16.93 -16.33
CA SER A 324 -6.71 15.84 -17.25
C SER A 324 -5.55 15.53 -18.20
N ASN A 325 -4.86 16.54 -18.73
CA ASN A 325 -3.71 16.34 -19.60
C ASN A 325 -2.53 15.69 -18.86
N ILE A 326 -2.30 16.07 -17.61
CA ILE A 326 -1.28 15.47 -16.76
C ILE A 326 -1.61 13.99 -16.51
N ILE A 327 -2.86 13.65 -16.23
CA ILE A 327 -3.29 12.27 -16.05
C ILE A 327 -3.06 11.43 -17.31
N TRP A 328 -3.32 11.98 -18.50
CA TRP A 328 -3.01 11.34 -19.79
C TRP A 328 -1.53 10.95 -19.88
N LEU A 329 -0.65 11.91 -19.63
CA LEU A 329 0.78 11.69 -19.67
C LEU A 329 1.22 10.61 -18.69
N ILE A 330 0.69 10.66 -17.46
CA ILE A 330 1.00 9.70 -16.39
C ILE A 330 0.54 8.30 -16.76
N VAL A 331 -0.70 8.12 -17.22
CA VAL A 331 -1.23 6.80 -17.60
C VAL A 331 -0.43 6.23 -18.76
N PHE A 332 -0.14 7.01 -19.80
CA PHE A 332 0.63 6.55 -20.95
C PHE A 332 2.05 6.15 -20.56
N THR A 333 2.74 6.97 -19.78
CA THR A 333 4.07 6.66 -19.25
C THR A 333 4.03 5.40 -18.39
N SER A 334 3.00 5.25 -17.54
CA SER A 334 2.80 4.07 -16.71
C SER A 334 2.66 2.79 -17.53
N MET A 335 1.90 2.84 -18.63
CA MET A 335 1.75 1.69 -19.54
C MET A 335 3.09 1.29 -20.15
N ILE A 336 3.87 2.26 -20.63
CA ILE A 336 5.18 2.00 -21.25
C ILE A 336 6.14 1.37 -20.24
N VAL A 337 6.28 1.96 -19.06
CA VAL A 337 7.26 1.48 -18.06
C VAL A 337 6.84 0.11 -17.49
N LEU A 338 5.56 -0.12 -17.24
CA LEU A 338 5.08 -1.44 -16.84
C LEU A 338 5.29 -2.49 -17.93
N TRP A 339 5.09 -2.13 -19.20
CA TRP A 339 5.38 -3.02 -20.32
C TRP A 339 6.87 -3.36 -20.42
N LEU A 340 7.75 -2.38 -20.27
CA LEU A 340 9.20 -2.60 -20.25
C LEU A 340 9.61 -3.49 -19.09
N GLY A 341 9.14 -3.20 -17.87
CA GLY A 341 9.39 -4.01 -16.68
C GLY A 341 8.98 -5.47 -16.86
N ILE A 342 7.74 -5.71 -17.31
CA ILE A 342 7.24 -7.07 -17.57
C ILE A 342 8.06 -7.77 -18.67
N SER A 343 8.53 -7.04 -19.69
CA SER A 343 9.31 -7.60 -20.80
C SER A 343 10.70 -8.07 -20.37
N VAL A 344 11.39 -7.24 -19.57
CA VAL A 344 12.72 -7.57 -19.05
C VAL A 344 12.66 -8.80 -18.14
N PHE A 345 11.70 -8.84 -17.20
CA PHE A 345 11.60 -9.99 -16.28
C PHE A 345 11.14 -11.29 -16.94
N ARG A 346 10.44 -11.21 -18.08
CA ARG A 346 10.11 -12.42 -18.85
C ARG A 346 11.33 -12.99 -19.56
N ASN A 347 12.18 -12.15 -20.14
CA ASN A 347 13.37 -12.60 -20.86
C ASN A 347 14.42 -13.23 -19.93
N SER A 348 14.52 -12.73 -18.69
CA SER A 348 15.42 -13.31 -17.69
C SER A 348 15.04 -14.74 -17.27
N LYS A 349 13.74 -15.09 -17.27
CA LYS A 349 13.31 -16.48 -17.00
C LYS A 349 13.60 -17.44 -18.16
N GLN A 350 13.56 -16.98 -19.41
CA GLN A 350 13.85 -17.81 -20.58
C GLN A 350 15.34 -18.15 -20.71
N SER A 351 16.22 -17.27 -20.21
CA SER A 351 17.68 -17.53 -20.20
C SER A 351 18.13 -18.48 -19.08
N LEU A 352 17.26 -18.85 -18.15
CA LEU A 352 17.54 -19.75 -17.02
C LEU A 352 17.00 -21.18 -17.25
N LEU A 353 16.31 -21.45 -18.35
CA LEU A 353 15.93 -22.81 -18.76
C LEU A 353 17.11 -23.42 -19.53
N PRO A 354 17.69 -24.56 -19.09
CA PRO A 354 18.69 -25.26 -19.87
C PRO A 354 18.09 -25.66 -21.20
N SER A 355 18.84 -25.40 -22.29
CA SER A 355 18.56 -25.82 -23.68
C SER A 355 18.49 -27.35 -23.82
#